data_b0944ad12fa378c6f9a176814a356df5
#
_entry.id   b0944ad12fa378c6f9a176814a356df5
#
_cell.length_a   1.000
_cell.length_b   1.000
_cell.length_c   1.000
_cell.angle_alpha   90.00
_cell.angle_beta   90.00
_cell.angle_gamma   90.00
#
_symmetry.space_group_name_H-M   'P 1'
#
loop_
_entity.id
_entity.type
_entity.pdbx_description
1 polymer ?
#
loop_
_entity_poly.entity_id
_entity_poly.type
_entity_poly.pdbx_seq_one_letter_code
_entity_poly.pdbx_strand_id
1 'polypeptide(L)'
;MTAPQPRAAPPVADPRTLRLGYGTNGFANHRLDDALAVLADLGYVGVALTLDHDHLDPFAPGLSRRIAVVGRRLSALGLAVVIETGARYLLDPWHKHAPTLLHDDPTRRIEFLRRAVRIGADLGAEAVSFWAGVRPDAVPAQTAWDRLVAGCATVVDAADAAGVTLGFEPEPGMLVEDIAGWRRLRAALGDPGRFGITLDIGHCRCLEPWPVPQCVAEVAGHLVNVQIDDMRRGVHEHLEFGSGEIDFPPVLAALAQAGYRGLVAVELPRDSHAAPAVAARSIEFLRAAVATAAARSTTAITTATDRRSAHEVPRDALCPASTDATAAVRYPDSGRRVE
;
A
#
# COMPACT_ATOMS: atom_id res chain seq x y z
N MET A 1 5.62 42.95 -19.38
CA MET A 1 5.04 41.90 -18.52
C MET A 1 4.82 40.65 -19.39
N THR A 2 5.72 39.70 -19.29
CA THR A 2 5.63 38.43 -20.04
C THR A 2 4.56 37.55 -19.38
N ALA A 3 3.59 37.08 -20.13
CA ALA A 3 2.55 36.18 -19.65
C ALA A 3 3.20 34.86 -19.12
N PRO A 4 2.73 34.29 -18.00
CA PRO A 4 3.25 33.03 -17.50
C PRO A 4 3.00 31.91 -18.52
N GLN A 5 4.05 31.18 -18.88
CA GLN A 5 3.92 30.02 -19.75
C GLN A 5 3.07 28.96 -19.05
N PRO A 6 2.19 28.27 -19.77
CA PRO A 6 1.40 27.19 -19.19
C PRO A 6 2.36 26.10 -18.68
N ARG A 7 2.21 25.73 -17.39
CA ARG A 7 2.91 24.59 -16.80
C ARG A 7 2.59 23.34 -17.64
N ALA A 8 3.64 22.67 -18.11
CA ALA A 8 3.48 21.39 -18.79
C ALA A 8 2.65 20.45 -17.88
N ALA A 9 1.67 19.78 -18.46
CA ALA A 9 0.92 18.75 -17.76
C ALA A 9 1.92 17.70 -17.21
N PRO A 10 1.73 17.20 -15.98
CA PRO A 10 2.60 16.16 -15.44
C PRO A 10 2.59 14.97 -16.40
N PRO A 11 3.73 14.29 -16.59
CA PRO A 11 3.80 13.13 -17.47
C PRO A 11 2.76 12.10 -17.02
N VAL A 12 2.09 11.51 -18.00
CA VAL A 12 1.08 10.47 -17.75
C VAL A 12 1.76 9.32 -17.01
N ALA A 13 1.21 8.98 -15.86
CA ALA A 13 1.70 7.88 -15.05
C ALA A 13 1.49 6.55 -15.80
N ASP A 14 2.57 5.81 -16.03
CA ASP A 14 2.56 4.55 -16.77
C ASP A 14 2.52 3.36 -15.81
N PRO A 15 1.44 2.56 -15.78
CA PRO A 15 1.34 1.38 -14.92
C PRO A 15 2.48 0.36 -15.14
N ARG A 16 3.11 0.34 -16.31
CA ARG A 16 4.25 -0.55 -16.61
C ARG A 16 5.51 -0.24 -15.79
N THR A 17 5.54 0.89 -15.10
CA THR A 17 6.64 1.25 -14.18
C THR A 17 6.48 0.65 -12.78
N LEU A 18 5.34 -0.01 -12.49
CA LEU A 18 5.11 -0.66 -11.20
C LEU A 18 6.07 -1.85 -11.03
N ARG A 19 6.57 -2.00 -9.82
CA ARG A 19 7.56 -3.00 -9.44
C ARG A 19 6.86 -4.14 -8.71
N LEU A 20 6.70 -5.29 -9.38
CA LEU A 20 6.01 -6.46 -8.83
C LEU A 20 6.93 -7.25 -7.90
N GLY A 21 6.49 -7.46 -6.67
CA GLY A 21 7.14 -8.27 -5.64
C GLY A 21 6.26 -9.41 -5.18
N TYR A 22 6.78 -10.24 -4.24
CA TYR A 22 6.05 -11.33 -3.62
C TYR A 22 6.42 -11.49 -2.15
N GLY A 23 5.42 -11.74 -1.29
CA GLY A 23 5.60 -12.01 0.13
C GLY A 23 6.20 -13.39 0.40
N THR A 24 7.29 -13.46 1.14
CA THR A 24 7.91 -14.76 1.45
C THR A 24 7.07 -15.59 2.42
N ASN A 25 6.04 -15.02 3.07
CA ASN A 25 5.03 -15.76 3.82
C ASN A 25 4.25 -16.75 2.94
N GLY A 26 4.11 -16.46 1.64
CA GLY A 26 3.54 -17.38 0.64
C GLY A 26 4.49 -18.52 0.26
N PHE A 27 5.74 -18.51 0.73
CA PHE A 27 6.74 -19.58 0.54
C PHE A 27 7.16 -20.24 1.86
N ALA A 28 6.30 -20.25 2.88
CA ALA A 28 6.63 -20.77 4.21
C ALA A 28 7.10 -22.25 4.22
N ASN A 29 6.79 -23.03 3.16
CA ASN A 29 7.24 -24.42 3.02
C ASN A 29 8.58 -24.55 2.27
N HIS A 30 9.24 -23.43 1.90
CA HIS A 30 10.51 -23.42 1.21
C HIS A 30 11.60 -22.79 2.09
N ARG A 31 12.86 -23.16 1.85
CA ARG A 31 13.98 -22.40 2.38
C ARG A 31 14.00 -21.01 1.73
N LEU A 32 14.42 -20.00 2.48
CA LEU A 32 14.46 -18.64 1.96
C LEU A 32 15.26 -18.53 0.65
N ASP A 33 16.43 -19.18 0.57
CA ASP A 33 17.28 -19.12 -0.62
C ASP A 33 16.60 -19.69 -1.87
N ASP A 34 15.86 -20.78 -1.71
CA ASP A 34 15.07 -21.41 -2.79
C ASP A 34 13.90 -20.50 -3.21
N ALA A 35 13.19 -19.91 -2.24
CA ALA A 35 12.11 -18.97 -2.50
C ALA A 35 12.59 -17.74 -3.29
N LEU A 36 13.73 -17.15 -2.89
CA LEU A 36 14.33 -16.01 -3.58
C LEU A 36 14.75 -16.37 -5.02
N ALA A 37 15.30 -17.57 -5.23
CA ALA A 37 15.68 -18.04 -6.56
C ALA A 37 14.43 -18.18 -7.47
N VAL A 38 13.39 -18.87 -7.00
CA VAL A 38 12.13 -19.07 -7.75
C VAL A 38 11.50 -17.72 -8.11
N LEU A 39 11.42 -16.79 -7.17
CA LEU A 39 10.82 -15.48 -7.41
C LEU A 39 11.60 -14.65 -8.43
N ALA A 40 12.93 -14.67 -8.36
CA ALA A 40 13.79 -14.01 -9.33
C ALA A 40 13.64 -14.64 -10.74
N ASP A 41 13.62 -15.97 -10.85
CA ASP A 41 13.44 -16.70 -12.12
C ASP A 41 12.08 -16.42 -12.77
N LEU A 42 11.02 -16.22 -11.98
CA LEU A 42 9.71 -15.80 -12.46
C LEU A 42 9.67 -14.31 -12.91
N GLY A 43 10.70 -13.54 -12.55
CA GLY A 43 10.84 -12.14 -12.92
C GLY A 43 10.15 -11.16 -11.98
N TYR A 44 9.96 -11.52 -10.71
CA TYR A 44 9.71 -10.56 -9.65
C TYR A 44 10.96 -9.71 -9.40
N VAL A 45 10.76 -8.43 -9.06
CA VAL A 45 11.88 -7.49 -8.86
C VAL A 45 12.13 -7.17 -7.38
N GLY A 46 11.43 -7.85 -6.48
CA GLY A 46 11.62 -7.69 -5.05
C GLY A 46 10.77 -8.65 -4.24
N VAL A 47 11.01 -8.66 -2.94
CA VAL A 47 10.31 -9.50 -1.99
C VAL A 47 9.86 -8.71 -0.75
N ALA A 48 8.70 -9.06 -0.21
CA ALA A 48 8.32 -8.72 1.15
C ALA A 48 8.80 -9.86 2.06
N LEU A 49 9.96 -9.63 2.71
CA LEU A 49 10.62 -10.65 3.53
C LEU A 49 9.98 -10.73 4.91
N THR A 50 9.28 -11.82 5.16
CA THR A 50 8.68 -12.09 6.46
C THR A 50 9.75 -12.57 7.44
N LEU A 51 9.85 -11.87 8.58
CA LEU A 51 10.71 -12.28 9.68
C LEU A 51 10.04 -13.39 10.48
N ASP A 52 10.51 -14.61 10.28
CA ASP A 52 9.98 -15.80 10.91
C ASP A 52 11.10 -16.83 11.12
N HIS A 53 10.86 -17.85 11.92
CA HIS A 53 11.83 -18.92 12.23
C HIS A 53 12.29 -19.68 10.97
N ASP A 54 11.44 -19.83 9.96
CA ASP A 54 11.76 -20.56 8.72
C ASP A 54 12.63 -19.74 7.76
N HIS A 55 12.45 -18.41 7.70
CA HIS A 55 13.18 -17.56 6.77
C HIS A 55 14.32 -16.78 7.42
N LEU A 56 14.01 -15.70 8.13
CA LEU A 56 15.02 -14.91 8.86
C LEU A 56 14.55 -14.66 10.28
N ASP A 57 14.93 -15.56 11.19
CA ASP A 57 14.59 -15.45 12.61
C ASP A 57 15.42 -14.32 13.25
N PRO A 58 14.77 -13.23 13.73
CA PRO A 58 15.44 -12.09 14.33
C PRO A 58 16.01 -12.38 15.72
N PHE A 59 15.70 -13.53 16.31
CA PHE A 59 16.21 -13.96 17.62
C PHE A 59 17.26 -15.08 17.52
N ALA A 60 17.52 -15.58 16.31
CA ALA A 60 18.47 -16.67 16.14
C ALA A 60 19.91 -16.24 16.44
N PRO A 61 20.75 -17.15 16.98
CA PRO A 61 22.19 -16.92 17.12
C PRO A 61 22.85 -16.61 15.76
N GLY A 62 23.81 -15.69 15.75
CA GLY A 62 24.56 -15.33 14.54
C GLY A 62 23.73 -14.53 13.53
N LEU A 63 22.70 -13.82 13.97
CA LEU A 63 21.80 -13.02 13.12
C LEU A 63 22.57 -12.11 12.15
N SER A 64 23.57 -11.36 12.58
CA SER A 64 24.31 -10.44 11.72
C SER A 64 24.97 -11.16 10.51
N ARG A 65 25.49 -12.38 10.72
CA ARG A 65 26.03 -13.20 9.62
C ARG A 65 24.91 -13.64 8.66
N ARG A 66 23.76 -14.03 9.19
CA ARG A 66 22.60 -14.43 8.38
C ARG A 66 22.09 -13.26 7.55
N ILE A 67 21.96 -12.07 8.14
CA ILE A 67 21.58 -10.84 7.42
C ILE A 67 22.55 -10.57 6.27
N ALA A 68 23.85 -10.65 6.53
CA ALA A 68 24.87 -10.45 5.48
C ALA A 68 24.77 -11.49 4.35
N VAL A 69 24.42 -12.75 4.64
CA VAL A 69 24.18 -13.78 3.61
C VAL A 69 22.95 -13.44 2.78
N VAL A 70 21.82 -13.11 3.44
CA VAL A 70 20.57 -12.71 2.77
C VAL A 70 20.79 -11.48 1.90
N GLY A 71 21.46 -10.44 2.43
CA GLY A 71 21.74 -9.22 1.66
C GLY A 71 22.57 -9.49 0.39
N ARG A 72 23.61 -10.33 0.47
CA ARG A 72 24.35 -10.74 -0.72
C ARG A 72 23.48 -11.51 -1.72
N ARG A 73 22.59 -12.37 -1.23
CA ARG A 73 21.69 -13.14 -2.08
C ARG A 73 20.69 -12.25 -2.80
N LEU A 74 20.03 -11.33 -2.08
CA LEU A 74 19.14 -10.32 -2.67
C LEU A 74 19.86 -9.50 -3.75
N SER A 75 21.06 -9.00 -3.43
CA SER A 75 21.89 -8.24 -4.39
C SER A 75 22.27 -9.05 -5.62
N ALA A 76 22.69 -10.32 -5.44
CA ALA A 76 23.04 -11.19 -6.56
C ALA A 76 21.87 -11.51 -7.48
N LEU A 77 20.64 -11.53 -6.95
CA LEU A 77 19.42 -11.76 -7.71
C LEU A 77 18.76 -10.46 -8.20
N GLY A 78 19.29 -9.28 -7.85
CA GLY A 78 18.69 -7.99 -8.19
C GLY A 78 17.34 -7.73 -7.53
N LEU A 79 17.06 -8.34 -6.36
CA LEU A 79 15.80 -8.22 -5.65
C LEU A 79 15.84 -7.08 -4.63
N ALA A 80 14.90 -6.15 -4.72
CA ALA A 80 14.59 -5.21 -3.66
C ALA A 80 13.89 -5.92 -2.48
N VAL A 81 13.86 -5.28 -1.31
CA VAL A 81 13.27 -5.88 -0.12
C VAL A 81 12.45 -4.89 0.68
N VAL A 82 11.32 -5.36 1.18
CA VAL A 82 10.52 -4.79 2.27
C VAL A 82 10.52 -5.82 3.41
N ILE A 83 10.49 -5.39 4.65
CA ILE A 83 10.42 -6.28 5.81
C ILE A 83 8.97 -6.39 6.29
N GLU A 84 8.50 -7.63 6.47
CA GLU A 84 7.19 -7.95 7.02
C GLU A 84 7.30 -8.54 8.43
N THR A 85 6.42 -8.14 9.33
CA THR A 85 6.51 -8.45 10.76
C THR A 85 5.33 -9.27 11.30
N GLY A 86 4.73 -10.11 10.47
CA GLY A 86 3.61 -10.97 10.87
C GLY A 86 3.90 -11.83 12.10
N ALA A 87 5.11 -12.40 12.18
CA ALA A 87 5.64 -13.16 13.34
C ALA A 87 4.71 -14.26 13.85
N ARG A 88 3.89 -14.83 13.04
CA ARG A 88 2.91 -15.91 13.37
C ARG A 88 3.06 -16.48 14.80
N TYR A 89 3.83 -17.55 14.99
CA TYR A 89 4.10 -18.21 16.28
C TYR A 89 5.51 -17.93 16.81
N LEU A 90 6.26 -17.01 16.21
CA LEU A 90 7.65 -16.70 16.57
C LEU A 90 7.79 -16.17 18.02
N LEU A 91 6.84 -15.33 18.46
CA LEU A 91 6.90 -14.70 19.78
C LEU A 91 6.20 -15.51 20.86
N ASP A 92 5.16 -16.26 20.51
CA ASP A 92 4.42 -17.15 21.40
C ASP A 92 4.05 -18.41 20.61
N PRO A 93 4.50 -19.61 21.05
CA PRO A 93 4.21 -20.85 20.34
C PRO A 93 2.75 -21.32 20.48
N TRP A 94 1.97 -20.74 21.40
CA TRP A 94 0.58 -21.10 21.65
C TRP A 94 -0.42 -20.14 21.01
N HIS A 95 -0.05 -18.87 20.89
CA HIS A 95 -0.97 -17.83 20.47
C HIS A 95 -0.42 -17.10 19.25
N LYS A 96 -1.06 -17.35 18.12
CA LYS A 96 -0.70 -16.73 16.84
C LYS A 96 -0.65 -15.20 16.97
N HIS A 97 0.43 -14.59 16.51
CA HIS A 97 0.67 -13.14 16.53
C HIS A 97 0.83 -12.49 17.92
N ALA A 98 0.73 -13.24 19.01
CA ALA A 98 0.91 -12.71 20.36
C ALA A 98 2.40 -12.73 20.81
N PRO A 99 2.78 -11.84 21.76
CA PRO A 99 2.03 -10.67 22.15
C PRO A 99 2.02 -9.61 21.04
N THR A 100 1.00 -8.75 21.03
CA THR A 100 0.93 -7.54 20.20
C THR A 100 1.27 -6.31 21.06
N LEU A 101 1.27 -5.11 20.45
CA LEU A 101 1.44 -3.85 21.19
C LEU A 101 0.28 -3.56 22.17
N LEU A 102 -0.83 -4.29 22.07
CA LEU A 102 -2.05 -4.09 22.87
C LEU A 102 -2.06 -4.87 24.19
N HIS A 103 -1.14 -5.82 24.37
CA HIS A 103 -1.06 -6.65 25.58
C HIS A 103 -0.51 -5.86 26.77
N ASP A 104 -0.73 -6.40 27.98
CA ASP A 104 -0.23 -5.81 29.23
C ASP A 104 1.31 -5.73 29.26
N ASP A 105 1.96 -6.74 28.72
CA ASP A 105 3.41 -6.74 28.47
C ASP A 105 3.71 -6.85 26.98
N PRO A 106 3.95 -5.72 26.28
CA PRO A 106 4.32 -5.67 24.88
C PRO A 106 5.84 -5.79 24.66
N THR A 107 6.64 -5.99 25.68
CA THR A 107 8.12 -5.91 25.62
C THR A 107 8.70 -6.78 24.52
N ARG A 108 8.24 -8.02 24.38
CA ARG A 108 8.74 -8.95 23.36
C ARG A 108 8.36 -8.51 21.95
N ARG A 109 7.16 -7.93 21.75
CA ARG A 109 6.73 -7.35 20.47
C ARG A 109 7.54 -6.11 20.11
N ILE A 110 7.77 -5.20 21.06
CA ILE A 110 8.58 -4.01 20.86
C ILE A 110 10.02 -4.40 20.48
N GLU A 111 10.62 -5.34 21.19
CA GLU A 111 11.98 -5.82 20.88
C GLU A 111 12.03 -6.46 19.47
N PHE A 112 11.01 -7.23 19.10
CA PHE A 112 10.89 -7.80 17.74
C PHE A 112 10.84 -6.70 16.69
N LEU A 113 9.98 -5.68 16.83
CA LEU A 113 9.86 -4.57 15.89
C LEU A 113 11.14 -3.74 15.82
N ARG A 114 11.82 -3.49 16.93
CA ARG A 114 13.13 -2.82 16.93
C ARG A 114 14.20 -3.64 16.20
N ARG A 115 14.17 -4.97 16.31
CA ARG A 115 15.05 -5.86 15.52
C ARG A 115 14.67 -5.81 14.04
N ALA A 116 13.39 -5.80 13.70
CA ALA A 116 12.93 -5.66 12.32
C ALA A 116 13.44 -4.36 11.69
N VAL A 117 13.39 -3.24 12.40
CA VAL A 117 13.96 -1.95 11.97
C VAL A 117 15.46 -2.07 11.70
N ARG A 118 16.24 -2.69 12.63
CA ARG A 118 17.68 -2.91 12.42
C ARG A 118 17.97 -3.80 11.21
N ILE A 119 17.23 -4.90 11.07
CA ILE A 119 17.33 -5.79 9.89
C ILE A 119 17.02 -5.03 8.61
N GLY A 120 15.95 -4.19 8.64
CA GLY A 120 15.59 -3.33 7.52
C GLY A 120 16.71 -2.38 7.13
N ALA A 121 17.34 -1.72 8.10
CA ALA A 121 18.51 -0.86 7.88
C ALA A 121 19.69 -1.64 7.26
N ASP A 122 20.03 -2.81 7.83
CA ASP A 122 21.16 -3.63 7.39
C ASP A 122 20.96 -4.21 5.98
N LEU A 123 19.71 -4.48 5.57
CA LEU A 123 19.37 -5.00 4.24
C LEU A 123 19.06 -3.89 3.22
N GLY A 124 19.01 -2.62 3.64
CA GLY A 124 18.58 -1.51 2.78
C GLY A 124 17.12 -1.63 2.36
N ALA A 125 16.25 -2.10 3.25
CA ALA A 125 14.84 -2.28 2.96
C ALA A 125 14.12 -0.96 2.67
N GLU A 126 13.21 -0.97 1.70
CA GLU A 126 12.42 0.21 1.32
C GLU A 126 11.44 0.62 2.42
N ALA A 127 10.92 -0.36 3.17
CA ALA A 127 10.06 -0.15 4.33
C ALA A 127 10.13 -1.35 5.30
N VAL A 128 9.70 -1.11 6.54
CA VAL A 128 9.35 -2.16 7.52
C VAL A 128 7.88 -2.05 7.80
N SER A 129 7.11 -3.08 7.45
CA SER A 129 5.66 -3.15 7.63
C SER A 129 5.29 -3.78 8.97
N PHE A 130 4.29 -3.22 9.64
CA PHE A 130 3.72 -3.78 10.87
C PHE A 130 2.29 -3.26 11.11
N TRP A 131 1.57 -3.90 12.02
CA TRP A 131 0.16 -3.70 12.30
C TRP A 131 -0.14 -3.60 13.80
N ALA A 132 -1.40 -3.25 14.17
CA ALA A 132 -1.84 -3.07 15.56
C ALA A 132 -1.93 -4.37 16.35
N GLY A 133 -2.55 -5.38 15.76
CA GLY A 133 -3.03 -6.58 16.41
C GLY A 133 -4.47 -6.49 16.87
N VAL A 134 -5.05 -7.67 17.13
CA VAL A 134 -6.41 -7.81 17.67
C VAL A 134 -6.42 -7.37 19.13
N ARG A 135 -7.42 -6.56 19.50
CA ARG A 135 -7.60 -6.13 20.88
C ARG A 135 -8.02 -7.33 21.74
N PRO A 136 -7.29 -7.66 22.83
CA PRO A 136 -7.75 -8.68 23.77
C PRO A 136 -9.08 -8.27 24.43
N ASP A 137 -10.01 -9.20 24.56
CA ASP A 137 -11.37 -8.92 25.08
C ASP A 137 -11.39 -8.23 26.45
N ALA A 138 -10.45 -8.63 27.34
CA ALA A 138 -10.33 -8.06 28.68
C ALA A 138 -9.76 -6.64 28.71
N VAL A 139 -9.20 -6.13 27.59
CA VAL A 139 -8.56 -4.81 27.54
C VAL A 139 -9.58 -3.75 27.05
N PRO A 140 -9.86 -2.71 27.87
CA PRO A 140 -10.70 -1.60 27.44
C PRO A 140 -10.17 -0.92 26.17
N ALA A 141 -11.06 -0.47 25.29
CA ALA A 141 -10.67 0.12 23.99
C ALA A 141 -9.71 1.31 24.12
N GLN A 142 -9.93 2.20 25.10
CA GLN A 142 -9.04 3.34 25.35
C GLN A 142 -7.66 2.88 25.82
N THR A 143 -7.61 1.91 26.73
CA THR A 143 -6.33 1.33 27.21
C THR A 143 -5.56 0.68 26.05
N ALA A 144 -6.24 -0.05 25.17
CA ALA A 144 -5.61 -0.64 23.99
C ALA A 144 -5.06 0.43 23.04
N TRP A 145 -5.82 1.51 22.84
CA TRP A 145 -5.38 2.65 22.04
C TRP A 145 -4.14 3.34 22.61
N ASP A 146 -4.14 3.62 23.92
CA ASP A 146 -3.01 4.28 24.58
C ASP A 146 -1.74 3.41 24.50
N ARG A 147 -1.88 2.08 24.65
CA ARG A 147 -0.78 1.12 24.49
C ARG A 147 -0.26 1.10 23.05
N LEU A 148 -1.18 1.10 22.06
CA LEU A 148 -0.80 1.15 20.65
C LEU A 148 0.04 2.39 20.35
N VAL A 149 -0.46 3.58 20.75
CA VAL A 149 0.25 4.85 20.52
C VAL A 149 1.63 4.83 21.18
N ALA A 150 1.74 4.41 22.46
CA ALA A 150 3.01 4.34 23.17
C ALA A 150 3.99 3.34 22.53
N GLY A 151 3.49 2.17 22.14
CA GLY A 151 4.29 1.15 21.45
C GLY A 151 4.76 1.62 20.07
N CYS A 152 3.87 2.20 19.28
CA CYS A 152 4.23 2.77 17.98
C CYS A 152 5.24 3.92 18.11
N ALA A 153 5.11 4.81 19.09
CA ALA A 153 6.09 5.88 19.31
C ALA A 153 7.49 5.30 19.53
N THR A 154 7.61 4.24 20.36
CA THR A 154 8.90 3.55 20.60
C THR A 154 9.50 2.96 19.32
N VAL A 155 8.66 2.46 18.40
CA VAL A 155 9.12 1.90 17.11
C VAL A 155 9.49 3.02 16.14
N VAL A 156 8.74 4.12 16.12
CA VAL A 156 9.04 5.34 15.33
C VAL A 156 10.39 5.92 15.73
N ASP A 157 10.66 6.08 17.04
CA ASP A 157 11.96 6.56 17.52
C ASP A 157 13.12 5.67 17.04
N ALA A 158 12.93 4.35 17.07
CA ALA A 158 13.94 3.42 16.57
C ALA A 158 14.15 3.52 15.05
N ALA A 159 13.07 3.72 14.30
CA ALA A 159 13.10 3.87 12.84
C ALA A 159 13.75 5.20 12.42
N ASP A 160 13.45 6.31 13.11
CA ASP A 160 14.06 7.61 12.88
C ASP A 160 15.57 7.56 13.14
N ALA A 161 15.99 6.92 14.25
CA ALA A 161 17.41 6.74 14.58
C ALA A 161 18.16 5.88 13.55
N ALA A 162 17.50 4.93 12.94
CA ALA A 162 18.05 4.03 11.92
C ALA A 162 17.88 4.54 10.47
N GLY A 163 17.14 5.61 10.25
CA GLY A 163 16.82 6.14 8.93
C GLY A 163 15.85 5.24 8.11
N VAL A 164 15.07 4.38 8.77
CA VAL A 164 14.18 3.40 8.15
C VAL A 164 12.76 3.97 8.01
N THR A 165 12.10 3.69 6.90
CA THR A 165 10.68 4.03 6.70
C THR A 165 9.80 2.92 7.29
N LEU A 166 8.75 3.32 8.01
CA LEU A 166 7.74 2.42 8.55
C LEU A 166 6.46 2.46 7.71
N GLY A 167 5.93 1.29 7.38
CA GLY A 167 4.60 1.12 6.81
C GLY A 167 3.67 0.54 7.88
N PHE A 168 2.69 1.30 8.32
CA PHE A 168 1.67 0.75 9.21
C PHE A 168 0.53 0.20 8.38
N GLU A 169 0.13 -1.02 8.64
CA GLU A 169 -0.89 -1.74 7.90
C GLU A 169 -2.21 -1.76 8.67
N PRO A 170 -3.25 -1.08 8.18
CA PRO A 170 -4.61 -1.33 8.63
C PRO A 170 -5.05 -2.73 8.21
N GLU A 171 -5.50 -3.54 9.18
CA GLU A 171 -5.87 -4.94 8.90
C GLU A 171 -7.24 -5.29 9.47
N PRO A 172 -8.15 -5.88 8.67
CA PRO A 172 -9.51 -6.23 9.10
C PRO A 172 -9.55 -7.05 10.39
N GLY A 173 -10.35 -6.58 11.37
CA GLY A 173 -10.47 -7.21 12.67
C GLY A 173 -9.42 -6.80 13.70
N MET A 174 -8.43 -5.98 13.34
CA MET A 174 -7.48 -5.41 14.28
C MET A 174 -7.95 -4.07 14.87
N LEU A 175 -7.24 -3.53 15.87
CA LEU A 175 -7.60 -2.25 16.52
C LEU A 175 -7.57 -1.06 15.55
N VAL A 176 -6.73 -1.12 14.54
CA VAL A 176 -6.69 -0.21 13.40
C VAL A 176 -6.91 -1.07 12.16
N GLU A 177 -8.09 -0.97 11.59
CA GLU A 177 -8.53 -1.86 10.52
C GLU A 177 -8.78 -1.16 9.17
N ASP A 178 -8.76 0.19 9.16
CA ASP A 178 -9.06 1.01 8.00
C ASP A 178 -8.16 2.25 7.89
N ILE A 179 -8.24 2.95 6.77
CA ILE A 179 -7.49 4.19 6.49
C ILE A 179 -7.81 5.29 7.51
N ALA A 180 -9.05 5.37 7.98
CA ALA A 180 -9.45 6.37 8.97
C ALA A 180 -8.76 6.13 10.32
N GLY A 181 -8.70 4.87 10.75
CA GLY A 181 -7.96 4.44 11.95
C GLY A 181 -6.47 4.73 11.83
N TRP A 182 -5.86 4.45 10.68
CA TRP A 182 -4.46 4.79 10.41
C TRP A 182 -4.21 6.31 10.50
N ARG A 183 -5.06 7.14 9.88
CA ARG A 183 -4.94 8.61 9.98
C ARG A 183 -5.01 9.09 11.41
N ARG A 184 -5.94 8.53 12.20
CA ARG A 184 -6.06 8.82 13.64
C ARG A 184 -4.79 8.43 14.40
N LEU A 185 -4.22 7.25 14.12
CA LEU A 185 -2.96 6.80 14.76
C LEU A 185 -1.80 7.71 14.37
N ARG A 186 -1.65 8.03 13.10
CA ARG A 186 -0.60 8.92 12.60
C ARG A 186 -0.66 10.30 13.26
N ALA A 187 -1.85 10.89 13.36
CA ALA A 187 -2.05 12.17 14.05
C ALA A 187 -1.72 12.08 15.55
N ALA A 188 -2.11 10.98 16.23
CA ALA A 188 -1.78 10.75 17.64
C ALA A 188 -0.25 10.61 17.90
N LEU A 189 0.51 10.19 16.88
CA LEU A 189 1.97 10.11 16.92
C LEU A 189 2.66 11.45 16.56
N GLY A 190 1.91 12.50 16.22
CA GLY A 190 2.45 13.80 15.83
C GLY A 190 2.92 13.87 14.37
N ASP A 191 2.30 13.09 13.49
CA ASP A 191 2.58 13.06 12.04
C ASP A 191 4.05 12.77 11.66
N PRO A 192 4.66 11.68 12.14
CA PRO A 192 6.07 11.41 11.89
C PRO A 192 6.38 11.27 10.40
N GLY A 193 7.51 11.84 9.96
CA GLY A 193 7.87 11.88 8.54
C GLY A 193 8.20 10.51 7.93
N ARG A 194 8.63 9.53 8.76
CA ARG A 194 8.96 8.16 8.33
C ARG A 194 7.86 7.14 8.61
N PHE A 195 6.68 7.57 9.04
CA PHE A 195 5.53 6.72 9.34
C PHE A 195 4.48 6.87 8.24
N GLY A 196 4.53 5.98 7.26
CA GLY A 196 3.57 5.90 6.16
C GLY A 196 2.58 4.75 6.35
N ILE A 197 1.90 4.41 5.27
CA ILE A 197 0.93 3.31 5.22
C ILE A 197 1.47 2.17 4.36
N THR A 198 1.37 0.94 4.85
CA THR A 198 1.26 -0.26 4.03
C THR A 198 -0.19 -0.40 3.63
N LEU A 199 -0.47 -0.31 2.34
CA LEU A 199 -1.83 -0.45 1.83
C LEU A 199 -2.00 -1.85 1.24
N ASP A 200 -2.76 -2.68 1.92
CA ASP A 200 -3.24 -3.93 1.35
C ASP A 200 -4.48 -3.68 0.49
N ILE A 201 -4.42 -4.10 -0.76
CA ILE A 201 -5.46 -3.90 -1.77
C ILE A 201 -6.70 -4.75 -1.46
N GLY A 202 -6.49 -5.96 -0.94
CA GLY A 202 -7.56 -6.83 -0.47
C GLY A 202 -8.27 -6.24 0.75
N HIS A 203 -7.53 -5.73 1.74
CA HIS A 203 -8.12 -5.08 2.91
C HIS A 203 -9.00 -3.87 2.53
N CYS A 204 -8.56 -3.07 1.54
CA CYS A 204 -9.40 -2.01 0.99
C CYS A 204 -10.73 -2.56 0.43
N ARG A 205 -10.68 -3.66 -0.33
CA ARG A 205 -11.91 -4.30 -0.83
C ARG A 205 -12.76 -4.84 0.31
N CYS A 206 -12.14 -5.40 1.34
CA CYS A 206 -12.82 -6.00 2.49
C CYS A 206 -13.66 -4.97 3.27
N LEU A 207 -13.06 -3.86 3.68
CA LEU A 207 -13.65 -2.94 4.67
C LEU A 207 -13.93 -1.53 4.18
N GLU A 208 -13.10 -0.96 3.30
CA GLU A 208 -13.22 0.44 2.97
C GLU A 208 -14.54 0.77 2.26
N PRO A 209 -15.20 1.89 2.59
CA PRO A 209 -16.47 2.26 1.97
C PRO A 209 -16.32 2.69 0.51
N TRP A 210 -15.10 3.04 0.08
CA TRP A 210 -14.81 3.53 -1.26
C TRP A 210 -14.32 2.43 -2.20
N PRO A 211 -14.42 2.64 -3.53
CA PRO A 211 -13.73 1.79 -4.50
C PRO A 211 -12.22 1.76 -4.24
N VAL A 212 -11.59 0.61 -4.44
CA VAL A 212 -10.15 0.42 -4.17
C VAL A 212 -9.24 1.46 -4.85
N PRO A 213 -9.46 1.88 -6.11
CA PRO A 213 -8.68 2.98 -6.71
C PRO A 213 -8.76 4.29 -5.94
N GLN A 214 -9.90 4.59 -5.32
CA GLN A 214 -10.07 5.78 -4.49
C GLN A 214 -9.30 5.64 -3.17
N CYS A 215 -9.27 4.44 -2.56
CA CYS A 215 -8.44 4.18 -1.37
C CYS A 215 -6.97 4.51 -1.64
N VAL A 216 -6.43 4.08 -2.79
CA VAL A 216 -5.07 4.42 -3.24
C VAL A 216 -4.86 5.94 -3.33
N ALA A 217 -5.80 6.65 -3.96
CA ALA A 217 -5.71 8.11 -4.13
C ALA A 217 -5.74 8.84 -2.78
N GLU A 218 -6.56 8.37 -1.83
CA GLU A 218 -6.70 8.96 -0.49
C GLU A 218 -5.40 8.92 0.33
N VAL A 219 -4.52 7.96 0.09
CA VAL A 219 -3.27 7.78 0.85
C VAL A 219 -2.00 8.02 0.01
N ALA A 220 -2.14 8.49 -1.24
CA ALA A 220 -1.04 8.60 -2.20
C ALA A 220 0.22 9.28 -1.64
N GLY A 221 0.07 10.34 -0.84
CA GLY A 221 1.18 11.08 -0.23
C GLY A 221 1.89 10.37 0.93
N HIS A 222 1.36 9.22 1.37
CA HIS A 222 1.87 8.48 2.53
C HIS A 222 2.10 6.99 2.24
N LEU A 223 1.92 6.59 0.98
CA LEU A 223 2.03 5.20 0.57
C LEU A 223 3.50 4.78 0.51
N VAL A 224 3.91 3.84 1.35
CA VAL A 224 5.30 3.38 1.47
C VAL A 224 5.47 1.90 1.14
N ASN A 225 4.41 1.09 1.26
CA ASN A 225 4.37 -0.30 0.87
C ASN A 225 2.98 -0.65 0.34
N VAL A 226 2.90 -1.60 -0.58
CA VAL A 226 1.64 -2.12 -1.13
C VAL A 226 1.68 -3.63 -1.11
N GLN A 227 0.67 -4.23 -0.48
CA GLN A 227 0.36 -5.64 -0.60
C GLN A 227 -0.82 -5.80 -1.56
N ILE A 228 -0.82 -6.89 -2.32
CA ILE A 228 -1.84 -7.12 -3.35
C ILE A 228 -2.22 -8.59 -3.41
N ASP A 229 -3.49 -8.82 -3.28
CA ASP A 229 -4.18 -10.10 -3.43
C ASP A 229 -5.59 -9.85 -3.93
N ASP A 230 -6.39 -10.89 -4.10
CA ASP A 230 -7.82 -10.73 -4.35
C ASP A 230 -8.62 -11.00 -3.07
N MET A 231 -9.76 -10.33 -2.92
CA MET A 231 -10.58 -10.42 -1.72
C MET A 231 -12.05 -10.11 -2.02
N ARG A 232 -12.95 -10.54 -1.12
CA ARG A 232 -14.39 -10.25 -1.19
C ARG A 232 -14.80 -9.26 -0.13
N ARG A 233 -15.87 -8.53 -0.39
CA ARG A 233 -16.45 -7.61 0.57
C ARG A 233 -16.84 -8.31 1.87
N GLY A 234 -16.34 -7.80 3.00
CA GLY A 234 -16.67 -8.31 4.33
C GLY A 234 -16.03 -9.66 4.69
N VAL A 235 -15.15 -10.20 3.85
CA VAL A 235 -14.48 -11.48 4.10
C VAL A 235 -12.98 -11.29 4.01
N HIS A 236 -12.29 -11.33 5.15
CA HIS A 236 -10.83 -11.23 5.22
C HIS A 236 -10.18 -12.57 4.86
N GLU A 237 -9.91 -12.74 3.59
CA GLU A 237 -9.30 -13.95 3.04
C GLU A 237 -8.46 -13.60 1.81
N HIS A 238 -7.13 -13.77 1.91
CA HIS A 238 -6.21 -13.56 0.80
C HIS A 238 -6.41 -14.64 -0.26
N LEU A 239 -6.96 -14.26 -1.40
CA LEU A 239 -7.33 -15.15 -2.51
C LEU A 239 -6.38 -14.96 -3.69
N GLU A 240 -6.14 -16.03 -4.44
CA GLU A 240 -5.52 -15.92 -5.75
C GLU A 240 -6.33 -14.97 -6.65
N PHE A 241 -5.64 -14.25 -7.52
CA PHE A 241 -6.24 -13.28 -8.45
C PHE A 241 -7.33 -13.92 -9.33
N GLY A 242 -8.48 -13.27 -9.39
CA GLY A 242 -9.66 -13.73 -10.12
C GLY A 242 -10.58 -14.64 -9.29
N SER A 243 -10.26 -14.91 -8.02
CA SER A 243 -11.11 -15.67 -7.09
C SER A 243 -11.92 -14.77 -6.15
N GLY A 244 -11.60 -13.49 -6.10
CA GLY A 244 -12.30 -12.47 -5.34
C GLY A 244 -13.16 -11.55 -6.22
N GLU A 245 -13.18 -10.24 -5.91
CA GLU A 245 -14.08 -9.26 -6.53
C GLU A 245 -13.35 -8.01 -7.04
N ILE A 246 -12.01 -7.99 -7.04
CA ILE A 246 -11.23 -6.79 -7.36
C ILE A 246 -11.02 -6.66 -8.87
N ASP A 247 -11.39 -5.49 -9.45
CA ASP A 247 -10.98 -5.10 -10.82
C ASP A 247 -9.58 -4.46 -10.74
N PHE A 248 -8.54 -5.22 -11.06
CA PHE A 248 -7.13 -4.82 -10.88
C PHE A 248 -6.63 -3.72 -11.82
N PRO A 249 -6.99 -3.66 -13.12
CA PRO A 249 -6.48 -2.63 -14.00
C PRO A 249 -6.70 -1.19 -13.50
N PRO A 250 -7.87 -0.77 -12.97
CA PRO A 250 -8.05 0.54 -12.38
C PRO A 250 -7.20 0.77 -11.11
N VAL A 251 -6.98 -0.27 -10.30
CA VAL A 251 -6.15 -0.20 -9.09
C VAL A 251 -4.69 0.07 -9.46
N LEU A 252 -4.16 -0.68 -10.43
CA LEU A 252 -2.78 -0.52 -10.90
C LEU A 252 -2.59 0.86 -11.59
N ALA A 253 -3.59 1.35 -12.31
CA ALA A 253 -3.58 2.70 -12.84
C ALA A 253 -3.55 3.75 -11.73
N ALA A 254 -4.31 3.57 -10.64
CA ALA A 254 -4.33 4.49 -9.50
C ALA A 254 -2.97 4.51 -8.76
N LEU A 255 -2.32 3.35 -8.57
CA LEU A 255 -0.97 3.28 -7.99
C LEU A 255 0.06 4.03 -8.84
N ALA A 256 0.01 3.88 -10.16
CA ALA A 256 0.86 4.64 -11.06
C ALA A 256 0.56 6.15 -11.00
N GLN A 257 -0.71 6.55 -10.99
CA GLN A 257 -1.14 7.95 -10.86
C GLN A 257 -0.73 8.58 -9.53
N ALA A 258 -0.73 7.79 -8.45
CA ALA A 258 -0.19 8.19 -7.15
C ALA A 258 1.33 8.42 -7.18
N GLY A 259 2.01 8.06 -8.27
CA GLY A 259 3.47 8.14 -8.39
C GLY A 259 4.20 7.11 -7.53
N TYR A 260 3.52 6.03 -7.14
CA TYR A 260 4.13 4.99 -6.31
C TYR A 260 5.32 4.32 -7.01
N ARG A 261 6.43 4.13 -6.28
CA ARG A 261 7.70 3.59 -6.78
C ARG A 261 8.22 2.40 -5.99
N GLY A 262 7.57 2.08 -4.86
CA GLY A 262 7.91 0.92 -4.03
C GLY A 262 7.44 -0.39 -4.66
N LEU A 263 7.58 -1.48 -3.91
CA LEU A 263 7.10 -2.80 -4.33
C LEU A 263 5.58 -2.90 -4.22
N VAL A 264 4.97 -3.55 -5.21
CA VAL A 264 3.60 -4.08 -5.15
C VAL A 264 3.75 -5.58 -4.94
N ALA A 265 3.70 -6.01 -3.69
CA ALA A 265 4.04 -7.37 -3.27
C ALA A 265 2.79 -8.23 -3.14
N VAL A 266 2.74 -9.35 -3.87
CA VAL A 266 1.67 -10.35 -3.74
C VAL A 266 1.69 -10.96 -2.34
N GLU A 267 0.53 -11.05 -1.68
CA GLU A 267 0.37 -11.66 -0.37
C GLU A 267 -0.62 -12.82 -0.38
N LEU A 268 -0.10 -14.04 -0.49
CA LEU A 268 -0.88 -15.29 -0.51
C LEU A 268 -0.34 -16.31 0.50
N PRO A 269 -0.46 -16.02 1.82
CA PRO A 269 0.20 -16.80 2.86
C PRO A 269 -0.40 -18.22 3.04
N ARG A 270 -1.59 -18.48 2.52
CA ARG A 270 -2.27 -19.79 2.64
C ARG A 270 -1.84 -20.78 1.57
N ASP A 271 -1.24 -20.30 0.48
CA ASP A 271 -0.93 -21.09 -0.71
C ASP A 271 0.52 -21.61 -0.76
N SER A 272 1.24 -21.53 0.38
CA SER A 272 2.64 -21.94 0.49
C SER A 272 2.91 -23.41 0.11
N HIS A 273 1.90 -24.26 0.15
CA HIS A 273 1.98 -25.65 -0.30
C HIS A 273 2.13 -25.80 -1.82
N ALA A 274 1.76 -24.78 -2.59
CA ALA A 274 1.82 -24.74 -4.05
C ALA A 274 2.56 -23.49 -4.57
N ALA A 275 3.38 -22.86 -3.72
CA ALA A 275 3.97 -21.53 -3.90
C ALA A 275 4.55 -21.25 -5.30
N PRO A 276 5.41 -22.09 -5.92
CA PRO A 276 5.97 -21.80 -7.24
C PRO A 276 4.89 -21.65 -8.33
N ALA A 277 3.88 -22.50 -8.32
CA ALA A 277 2.80 -22.47 -9.31
C ALA A 277 1.87 -21.24 -9.07
N VAL A 278 1.58 -20.94 -7.82
CA VAL A 278 0.78 -19.77 -7.43
C VAL A 278 1.52 -18.48 -7.79
N ALA A 279 2.80 -18.38 -7.49
CA ALA A 279 3.61 -17.20 -7.85
C ALA A 279 3.71 -17.01 -9.37
N ALA A 280 3.83 -18.10 -10.15
CA ALA A 280 3.84 -18.02 -11.61
C ALA A 280 2.51 -17.46 -12.15
N ARG A 281 1.37 -18.01 -11.70
CA ARG A 281 0.04 -17.49 -12.10
C ARG A 281 -0.17 -16.05 -11.69
N SER A 282 0.26 -15.68 -10.49
CA SER A 282 0.11 -14.32 -9.95
C SER A 282 0.84 -13.28 -10.79
N ILE A 283 2.10 -13.53 -11.17
CA ILE A 283 2.85 -12.56 -11.98
C ILE A 283 2.31 -12.45 -13.40
N GLU A 284 1.85 -13.57 -14.00
CA GLU A 284 1.20 -13.56 -15.32
C GLU A 284 -0.09 -12.71 -15.29
N PHE A 285 -0.94 -12.92 -14.28
CA PHE A 285 -2.16 -12.16 -14.09
C PHE A 285 -1.87 -10.66 -13.93
N LEU A 286 -0.94 -10.31 -13.04
CA LEU A 286 -0.60 -8.91 -12.78
C LEU A 286 0.01 -8.21 -14.01
N ARG A 287 0.86 -8.90 -14.78
CA ARG A 287 1.40 -8.37 -16.06
C ARG A 287 0.29 -8.10 -17.07
N ALA A 288 -0.69 -8.99 -17.20
CA ALA A 288 -1.85 -8.79 -18.06
C ALA A 288 -2.73 -7.61 -17.59
N ALA A 289 -2.96 -7.49 -16.28
CA ALA A 289 -3.69 -6.38 -15.69
C ALA A 289 -2.96 -5.03 -15.88
N VAL A 290 -1.65 -4.97 -15.72
CA VAL A 290 -0.78 -3.81 -16.00
C VAL A 290 -0.89 -3.40 -17.48
N ALA A 291 -0.81 -4.35 -18.41
CA ALA A 291 -0.96 -4.08 -19.84
C ALA A 291 -2.33 -3.48 -20.17
N THR A 292 -3.39 -4.04 -19.56
CA THR A 292 -4.76 -3.52 -19.71
C THR A 292 -4.90 -2.10 -19.14
N ALA A 293 -4.33 -1.83 -17.97
CA ALA A 293 -4.33 -0.50 -17.36
C ALA A 293 -3.63 0.53 -18.26
N ALA A 294 -2.47 0.19 -18.80
CA ALA A 294 -1.71 1.05 -19.69
C ALA A 294 -2.47 1.37 -21.00
N ALA A 295 -3.12 0.37 -21.61
CA ALA A 295 -3.93 0.57 -22.80
C ALA A 295 -5.12 1.52 -22.55
N ARG A 296 -5.84 1.36 -21.43
CA ARG A 296 -6.94 2.26 -21.03
C ARG A 296 -6.47 3.70 -20.80
N SER A 297 -5.30 3.88 -20.19
CA SER A 297 -4.71 5.20 -19.95
C SER A 297 -4.38 5.92 -21.28
N THR A 298 -3.85 5.22 -22.28
CA THR A 298 -3.54 5.77 -23.60
C THR A 298 -4.81 6.20 -24.35
N THR A 299 -5.86 5.39 -24.33
CA THR A 299 -7.13 5.70 -24.99
C THR A 299 -7.81 6.94 -24.40
N ALA A 300 -7.76 7.10 -23.07
CA ALA A 300 -8.33 8.27 -22.39
C ALA A 300 -7.65 9.58 -22.82
N ILE A 301 -6.35 9.57 -23.11
CA ILE A 301 -5.58 10.73 -23.55
C ILE A 301 -5.96 11.09 -24.98
N THR A 302 -6.01 10.11 -25.88
CA THR A 302 -6.35 10.34 -27.31
C THR A 302 -7.74 10.97 -27.42
N THR A 303 -8.72 10.47 -26.69
CA THR A 303 -10.08 11.04 -26.70
C THR A 303 -10.17 12.43 -26.07
N ALA A 304 -9.33 12.76 -25.09
CA ALA A 304 -9.27 14.10 -24.50
C ALA A 304 -8.59 15.12 -25.44
N THR A 305 -7.59 14.68 -26.20
CA THR A 305 -6.90 15.51 -27.19
C THR A 305 -7.81 15.80 -28.40
N ASP A 306 -8.55 14.79 -28.88
CA ASP A 306 -9.50 14.97 -29.99
C ASP A 306 -10.66 15.93 -29.65
N ARG A 307 -11.12 15.92 -28.39
CA ARG A 307 -12.16 16.86 -27.93
C ARG A 307 -11.64 18.30 -27.80
N ARG A 308 -10.36 18.51 -27.53
CA ARG A 308 -9.76 19.87 -27.50
C ARG A 308 -9.54 20.42 -28.90
N SER A 309 -9.11 19.59 -29.85
CA SER A 309 -8.98 20.00 -31.27
C SER A 309 -10.31 20.26 -31.96
N ALA A 310 -11.40 19.64 -31.52
CA ALA A 310 -12.74 19.87 -32.03
C ALA A 310 -13.40 21.17 -31.53
N HIS A 311 -12.79 21.88 -30.56
CA HIS A 311 -13.29 23.14 -29.99
C HIS A 311 -12.48 24.38 -30.39
N GLU A 312 -11.47 24.26 -31.25
CA GLU A 312 -10.87 25.42 -31.94
C GLU A 312 -11.73 25.81 -33.15
N VAL A 313 -12.78 26.60 -32.89
CA VAL A 313 -13.53 27.32 -33.91
C VAL A 313 -12.63 28.43 -34.44
N PRO A 314 -12.46 28.59 -35.79
CA PRO A 314 -11.67 29.66 -36.35
C PRO A 314 -12.27 31.05 -35.99
N ARG A 315 -11.46 31.89 -35.38
CA ARG A 315 -11.78 33.30 -35.20
C ARG A 315 -11.58 34.03 -36.54
N ASP A 316 -12.56 33.97 -37.43
CA ASP A 316 -12.69 34.91 -38.49
C ASP A 316 -14.13 34.87 -39.02
N ALA A 317 -15.01 35.68 -38.44
CA ALA A 317 -16.19 36.21 -39.08
C ALA A 317 -16.52 37.55 -38.38
N LEU A 318 -16.25 38.60 -39.13
CA LEU A 318 -16.49 39.98 -38.81
C LEU A 318 -17.95 40.26 -38.41
N CYS A 319 -18.10 41.16 -37.46
CA CYS A 319 -19.32 41.92 -37.17
C CYS A 319 -19.95 42.60 -38.40
N PRO A 320 -21.27 42.85 -38.37
CA PRO A 320 -21.71 44.23 -38.44
C PRO A 320 -22.62 44.67 -37.29
N ALA A 321 -22.48 45.93 -36.94
CA ALA A 321 -23.27 46.67 -35.98
C ALA A 321 -24.71 46.93 -36.39
N SER A 322 -25.69 46.87 -35.48
CA SER A 322 -26.84 47.77 -35.44
C SER A 322 -27.53 47.75 -34.07
N THR A 323 -27.49 48.86 -33.40
CA THR A 323 -28.49 49.75 -32.79
C THR A 323 -29.71 49.17 -32.07
N ASP A 324 -29.82 49.62 -30.81
CA ASP A 324 -31.00 49.99 -30.02
C ASP A 324 -32.21 49.05 -29.87
N ALA A 325 -32.50 48.71 -28.61
CA ALA A 325 -33.76 49.09 -27.97
C ALA A 325 -33.83 48.59 -26.51
N THR A 326 -33.99 49.53 -25.60
CA THR A 326 -34.40 49.42 -24.23
C THR A 326 -35.71 48.68 -24.03
N ALA A 327 -35.78 47.70 -23.11
CA ALA A 327 -37.01 47.34 -22.44
C ALA A 327 -36.70 46.75 -21.03
N ALA A 328 -37.05 47.52 -20.03
CA ALA A 328 -37.13 47.13 -18.63
C ALA A 328 -38.32 46.18 -18.41
N VAL A 329 -38.10 45.04 -17.72
CA VAL A 329 -39.18 44.28 -17.13
C VAL A 329 -38.81 43.92 -15.69
N ARG A 330 -39.79 44.26 -14.83
CA ARG A 330 -39.77 44.22 -13.38
C ARG A 330 -39.85 42.78 -12.83
N TYR A 331 -39.26 42.58 -11.65
CA TYR A 331 -39.56 41.49 -10.74
C TYR A 331 -40.92 41.63 -10.11
N PRO A 332 -41.57 40.53 -9.70
CA PRO A 332 -42.44 40.55 -8.53
C PRO A 332 -41.87 39.68 -7.38
N ASP A 333 -41.87 40.34 -6.26
CA ASP A 333 -41.68 39.86 -4.90
C ASP A 333 -42.91 39.08 -4.43
N SER A 334 -42.73 37.97 -3.74
CA SER A 334 -43.63 37.39 -2.73
C SER A 334 -42.90 36.20 -2.09
N GLY A 335 -42.54 36.14 -0.86
CA GLY A 335 -43.17 36.49 0.40
C GLY A 335 -44.05 35.36 0.95
N ARG A 336 -43.52 34.67 1.99
CA ARG A 336 -44.10 33.96 3.17
C ARG A 336 -43.55 32.56 3.34
N ARG A 337 -42.86 32.31 4.44
CA ARG A 337 -43.17 32.02 5.88
C ARG A 337 -43.83 30.67 6.14
N VAL A 338 -43.13 29.89 6.97
CA VAL A 338 -43.51 29.09 8.16
C VAL A 338 -44.36 27.81 7.89
N GLU A 339 -43.86 26.67 8.17
CA GLU A 339 -43.87 25.92 9.47
C GLU A 339 -42.72 24.91 9.49
#